data_7404fd23332b867503e97a785a8001ea
#
_entry.id   7404fd23332b867503e97a785a8001ea
#
_cell.length_a   1.000
_cell.length_b   1.000
_cell.length_c   1.000
_cell.angle_alpha   90.00
_cell.angle_beta   90.00
_cell.angle_gamma   90.00
#
_symmetry.space_group_name_H-M   'P 1'
#
loop_
_entity.id
_entity.type
_entity.pdbx_description
1 polymer ?
#
loop_
_entity_poly.entity_id
_entity_poly.type
_entity_poly.pdbx_seq_one_letter_code
_entity_poly.pdbx_strand_id
1 'polypeptide(L)'
;MSWNEKVWQKLWEENMENKKKKLSAYYKPYKGLFLADMVFAMIGAAITLVIPLMVRYITGTVVLLPIEEASSTIIRLGIFMVLLVIVEGYCNYFIGYYGHVMGAKIEHDMRNEIFGHYQKLSFAFFDNQKVGHLLSRITSDLFDITELLHHGPEDVVISTIKLVGAFIILLMINAKLALVAIGFVAVSYTHLTLP
;
A
#
# COMPACT_ATOMS: atom_id res chain seq x y z
N MET A 1 16.43 -39.32 -21.56
CA MET A 1 16.29 -38.97 -20.13
C MET A 1 16.31 -40.27 -19.35
N SER A 2 17.37 -40.52 -18.58
CA SER A 2 17.56 -41.76 -17.84
C SER A 2 16.58 -41.85 -16.66
N TRP A 3 16.31 -43.10 -16.19
CA TRP A 3 15.41 -43.33 -15.03
C TRP A 3 15.86 -42.53 -13.80
N ASN A 4 17.16 -42.40 -13.60
CA ASN A 4 17.76 -41.59 -12.52
C ASN A 4 17.44 -40.09 -12.65
N GLU A 5 17.48 -39.51 -13.85
CA GLU A 5 17.16 -38.09 -14.05
C GLU A 5 15.71 -37.76 -13.71
N LYS A 6 14.76 -38.64 -14.01
CA LYS A 6 13.35 -38.47 -13.65
C LYS A 6 13.12 -38.53 -12.14
N VAL A 7 13.83 -39.42 -11.45
CA VAL A 7 13.76 -39.56 -9.99
C VAL A 7 14.34 -38.30 -9.31
N TRP A 8 15.49 -37.84 -9.80
CA TRP A 8 16.10 -36.59 -9.27
C TRP A 8 15.26 -35.35 -9.55
N GLN A 9 14.64 -35.23 -10.73
CA GLN A 9 13.70 -34.15 -11.02
C GLN A 9 12.48 -34.18 -10.10
N LYS A 10 11.88 -35.34 -9.88
CA LYS A 10 10.72 -35.50 -9.00
C LYS A 10 11.06 -35.16 -7.54
N LEU A 11 12.18 -35.65 -7.02
CA LEU A 11 12.66 -35.33 -5.70
C LEU A 11 13.01 -33.84 -5.55
N TRP A 12 13.49 -33.22 -6.63
CA TRP A 12 13.81 -31.80 -6.66
C TRP A 12 12.54 -30.94 -6.66
N GLU A 13 11.54 -31.32 -7.48
CA GLU A 13 10.22 -30.66 -7.53
C GLU A 13 9.49 -30.77 -6.18
N GLU A 14 9.48 -31.95 -5.57
CA GLU A 14 8.85 -32.21 -4.27
C GLU A 14 9.54 -31.46 -3.12
N ASN A 15 10.86 -31.35 -3.11
CA ASN A 15 11.62 -30.53 -2.15
C ASN A 15 11.44 -29.02 -2.39
N MET A 16 11.27 -28.59 -3.63
CA MET A 16 11.03 -27.20 -3.98
C MET A 16 9.61 -26.77 -3.64
N GLU A 17 8.62 -27.66 -3.83
CA GLU A 17 7.24 -27.37 -3.48
C GLU A 17 7.01 -27.22 -1.98
N ASN A 18 7.71 -28.04 -1.19
CA ASN A 18 7.69 -27.98 0.28
C ASN A 18 8.47 -26.77 0.86
N LYS A 19 9.36 -26.14 0.08
CA LYS A 19 10.19 -24.99 0.49
C LYS A 19 9.73 -23.65 -0.07
N LYS A 20 8.67 -23.60 -0.89
CA LYS A 20 8.14 -22.33 -1.40
C LYS A 20 7.64 -21.48 -0.23
N LYS A 21 8.46 -20.55 0.22
CA LYS A 21 8.01 -19.51 1.14
C LYS A 21 6.90 -18.71 0.45
N LYS A 22 5.73 -18.61 1.10
CA LYS A 22 4.71 -17.66 0.65
C LYS A 22 5.28 -16.25 0.77
N LEU A 23 4.99 -15.38 -0.18
CA LEU A 23 5.42 -13.97 -0.14
C LEU A 23 5.11 -13.30 1.20
N SER A 24 3.96 -13.63 1.80
CA SER A 24 3.59 -13.16 3.13
C SER A 24 4.56 -13.57 4.26
N ALA A 25 5.41 -14.58 4.05
CA ALA A 25 6.39 -15.00 5.06
C ALA A 25 7.54 -13.99 5.22
N TYR A 26 7.82 -13.18 4.20
CA TYR A 26 8.85 -12.15 4.28
C TYR A 26 8.48 -10.97 5.19
N TYR A 27 7.18 -10.78 5.48
CA TYR A 27 6.75 -9.78 6.48
C TYR A 27 7.00 -10.22 7.93
N LYS A 28 7.20 -11.53 8.18
CA LYS A 28 7.32 -12.05 9.56
C LYS A 28 8.39 -11.35 10.40
N PRO A 29 9.62 -11.08 9.90
CA PRO A 29 10.63 -10.35 10.65
C PRO A 29 10.25 -8.89 10.90
N TYR A 30 9.41 -8.30 10.05
CA TYR A 30 9.08 -6.87 10.01
C TYR A 30 7.65 -6.56 10.45
N LYS A 31 6.97 -7.49 11.13
CA LYS A 31 5.55 -7.36 11.54
C LYS A 31 5.25 -6.08 12.31
N GLY A 32 6.15 -5.67 13.20
CA GLY A 32 5.94 -4.44 13.99
C GLY A 32 5.96 -3.20 13.10
N LEU A 33 6.88 -3.16 12.14
CA LEU A 33 7.00 -2.05 11.21
C LEU A 33 5.81 -2.01 10.25
N PHE A 34 5.41 -3.18 9.71
CA PHE A 34 4.23 -3.31 8.87
C PHE A 34 2.94 -2.88 9.60
N LEU A 35 2.76 -3.31 10.86
CA LEU A 35 1.59 -2.92 11.64
C LEU A 35 1.57 -1.41 11.93
N ALA A 36 2.74 -0.84 12.28
CA ALA A 36 2.86 0.61 12.49
C ALA A 36 2.51 1.37 11.21
N ASP A 37 3.04 0.94 10.06
CA ASP A 37 2.75 1.52 8.76
C ASP A 37 1.25 1.53 8.46
N MET A 38 0.55 0.41 8.65
CA MET A 38 -0.90 0.32 8.50
C MET A 38 -1.67 1.24 9.46
N VAL A 39 -1.22 1.38 10.70
CA VAL A 39 -1.86 2.27 11.69
C VAL A 39 -1.70 3.74 11.27
N PHE A 40 -0.50 4.16 10.86
CA PHE A 40 -0.28 5.53 10.38
C PHE A 40 -1.05 5.80 9.08
N ALA A 41 -1.15 4.83 8.17
CA ALA A 41 -1.96 4.91 6.96
C ALA A 41 -3.45 5.13 7.29
N MET A 42 -4.00 4.38 8.25
CA MET A 42 -5.38 4.55 8.70
C MET A 42 -5.62 5.92 9.35
N ILE A 43 -4.70 6.40 10.19
CA ILE A 43 -4.81 7.72 10.82
C ILE A 43 -4.78 8.83 9.77
N GLY A 44 -3.82 8.80 8.84
CA GLY A 44 -3.72 9.79 7.76
C GLY A 44 -4.98 9.80 6.88
N ALA A 45 -5.48 8.62 6.49
CA ALA A 45 -6.71 8.50 5.70
C ALA A 45 -7.94 9.05 6.46
N ALA A 46 -8.04 8.81 7.78
CA ALA A 46 -9.12 9.35 8.59
C ALA A 46 -9.07 10.89 8.68
N ILE A 47 -7.88 11.47 8.87
CA ILE A 47 -7.70 12.93 8.92
C ILE A 47 -8.12 13.58 7.60
N THR A 48 -7.74 13.01 6.46
CA THR A 48 -8.15 13.48 5.12
C THR A 48 -9.67 13.55 4.98
N LEU A 49 -10.44 12.68 5.66
CA LEU A 49 -11.90 12.70 5.65
C LEU A 49 -12.51 13.71 6.65
N VAL A 50 -11.83 13.95 7.77
CA VAL A 50 -12.32 14.84 8.83
C VAL A 50 -12.19 16.33 8.43
N ILE A 51 -11.11 16.72 7.78
CA ILE A 51 -10.85 18.13 7.40
C ILE A 51 -11.99 18.71 6.57
N PRO A 52 -12.49 18.11 5.48
CA PRO A 52 -13.63 18.64 4.72
C PRO A 52 -14.91 18.77 5.55
N LEU A 53 -15.16 17.88 6.50
CA LEU A 53 -16.30 17.95 7.40
C LEU A 53 -16.22 19.17 8.34
N MET A 54 -15.03 19.45 8.83
CA MET A 54 -14.77 20.65 9.66
C MET A 54 -14.99 21.94 8.84
N VAL A 55 -14.45 21.98 7.61
CA VAL A 55 -14.68 23.12 6.71
C VAL A 55 -16.17 23.32 6.45
N ARG A 56 -16.90 22.23 6.17
CA ARG A 56 -18.36 22.27 5.98
C ARG A 56 -19.08 22.81 7.23
N TYR A 57 -18.69 22.37 8.43
CA TYR A 57 -19.27 22.84 9.67
C TYR A 57 -19.01 24.34 9.88
N ILE A 58 -17.80 24.82 9.63
CA ILE A 58 -17.47 26.23 9.71
C ILE A 58 -18.33 27.04 8.75
N THR A 59 -18.36 26.67 7.48
CA THR A 59 -19.05 27.45 6.43
C THR A 59 -20.58 27.36 6.50
N GLY A 60 -21.13 26.25 6.95
CA GLY A 60 -22.58 26.03 6.98
C GLY A 60 -23.26 26.37 8.31
N THR A 61 -22.48 26.43 9.41
CA THR A 61 -23.07 26.64 10.75
C THR A 61 -22.42 27.79 11.48
N VAL A 62 -21.07 27.76 11.60
CA VAL A 62 -20.34 28.71 12.46
C VAL A 62 -20.43 30.14 11.93
N VAL A 63 -20.35 30.33 10.61
CA VAL A 63 -20.45 31.65 9.96
C VAL A 63 -21.80 32.33 10.19
N LEU A 64 -22.84 31.57 10.51
CA LEU A 64 -24.18 32.10 10.79
C LEU A 64 -24.39 32.55 12.25
N LEU A 65 -23.43 32.29 13.15
CA LEU A 65 -23.45 32.70 14.54
C LEU A 65 -23.12 34.19 14.70
N PRO A 66 -23.47 34.81 15.86
CA PRO A 66 -23.00 36.15 16.21
C PRO A 66 -21.47 36.24 16.13
N ILE A 67 -20.95 37.39 15.73
CA ILE A 67 -19.54 37.59 15.33
C ILE A 67 -18.57 37.19 16.43
N GLU A 68 -18.92 37.44 17.71
CA GLU A 68 -18.08 37.11 18.88
C GLU A 68 -17.95 35.59 19.07
N GLU A 69 -19.05 34.85 18.95
CA GLU A 69 -19.06 33.39 19.05
C GLU A 69 -18.43 32.72 17.82
N ALA A 70 -18.75 33.22 16.62
CA ALA A 70 -18.20 32.76 15.37
C ALA A 70 -16.67 32.85 15.35
N SER A 71 -16.12 34.05 15.74
CA SER A 71 -14.69 34.28 15.68
C SER A 71 -13.90 33.34 16.62
N SER A 72 -14.37 33.19 17.87
CA SER A 72 -13.72 32.28 18.84
C SER A 72 -13.77 30.82 18.40
N THR A 73 -14.88 30.40 17.79
CA THR A 73 -15.08 29.02 17.29
C THR A 73 -14.23 28.77 16.05
N ILE A 74 -14.16 29.68 15.10
CA ILE A 74 -13.31 29.59 13.91
C ILE A 74 -11.84 29.47 14.29
N ILE A 75 -11.37 30.28 15.26
CA ILE A 75 -9.97 30.24 15.71
C ILE A 75 -9.67 28.86 16.33
N ARG A 76 -10.51 28.36 17.23
CA ARG A 76 -10.32 27.04 17.85
C ARG A 76 -10.30 25.90 16.82
N LEU A 77 -11.26 25.89 15.91
CA LEU A 77 -11.32 24.88 14.83
C LEU A 77 -10.15 25.03 13.87
N GLY A 78 -9.75 26.26 13.55
CA GLY A 78 -8.58 26.53 12.71
C GLY A 78 -7.29 25.98 13.32
N ILE A 79 -7.05 26.24 14.62
CA ILE A 79 -5.89 25.68 15.35
C ILE A 79 -5.96 24.14 15.31
N PHE A 80 -7.13 23.55 15.58
CA PHE A 80 -7.30 22.09 15.54
C PHE A 80 -7.04 21.52 14.14
N MET A 81 -7.50 22.18 13.08
CA MET A 81 -7.21 21.76 11.69
C MET A 81 -5.71 21.80 11.39
N VAL A 82 -5.01 22.86 11.85
CA VAL A 82 -3.53 22.94 11.68
C VAL A 82 -2.84 21.77 12.40
N LEU A 83 -3.28 21.42 13.60
CA LEU A 83 -2.74 20.26 14.32
C LEU A 83 -3.00 18.95 13.55
N LEU A 84 -4.20 18.77 13.00
CA LEU A 84 -4.53 17.61 12.17
C LEU A 84 -3.62 17.52 10.93
N VAL A 85 -3.38 18.64 10.24
CA VAL A 85 -2.49 18.69 9.07
C VAL A 85 -1.05 18.32 9.45
N ILE A 86 -0.57 18.78 10.61
CA ILE A 86 0.77 18.40 11.11
C ILE A 86 0.84 16.90 11.39
N VAL A 87 -0.19 16.34 12.04
CA VAL A 87 -0.27 14.89 12.30
C VAL A 87 -0.33 14.09 11.00
N GLU A 88 -1.13 14.53 10.01
CA GLU A 88 -1.20 13.91 8.69
C GLU A 88 0.16 13.93 7.98
N GLY A 89 0.85 15.08 8.02
CA GLY A 89 2.20 15.22 7.48
C GLY A 89 3.19 14.25 8.12
N TYR A 90 3.10 14.07 9.45
CA TYR A 90 3.92 13.09 10.16
C TYR A 90 3.56 11.65 9.77
N CYS A 91 2.28 11.32 9.62
CA CYS A 91 1.84 10.01 9.14
C CYS A 91 2.42 9.71 7.74
N ASN A 92 2.29 10.65 6.81
CA ASN A 92 2.82 10.52 5.45
C ASN A 92 4.36 10.38 5.45
N TYR A 93 5.05 11.13 6.30
CA TYR A 93 6.50 10.97 6.47
C TYR A 93 6.86 9.57 7.00
N PHE A 94 6.12 9.08 8.01
CA PHE A 94 6.37 7.76 8.59
C PHE A 94 6.20 6.66 7.55
N ILE A 95 5.09 6.67 6.82
CA ILE A 95 4.77 5.74 5.75
C ILE A 95 5.85 5.78 4.67
N GLY A 96 6.14 6.99 4.14
CA GLY A 96 7.12 7.17 3.08
C GLY A 96 8.54 6.74 3.48
N TYR A 97 8.94 6.94 4.72
CA TYR A 97 10.30 6.59 5.15
C TYR A 97 10.38 5.13 5.63
N TYR A 98 9.59 4.76 6.64
CA TYR A 98 9.70 3.44 7.26
C TYR A 98 9.12 2.33 6.39
N GLY A 99 8.12 2.62 5.59
CA GLY A 99 7.60 1.68 4.62
C GLY A 99 8.64 1.34 3.56
N HIS A 100 9.30 2.31 2.94
CA HIS A 100 10.41 2.05 2.00
C HIS A 100 11.60 1.34 2.66
N VAL A 101 11.93 1.67 3.92
CA VAL A 101 12.96 0.92 4.67
C VAL A 101 12.56 -0.55 4.84
N MET A 102 11.28 -0.83 5.09
CA MET A 102 10.78 -2.20 5.18
C MET A 102 10.86 -2.91 3.82
N GLY A 103 10.42 -2.25 2.75
CA GLY A 103 10.51 -2.76 1.38
C GLY A 103 11.96 -3.13 1.00
N ALA A 104 12.91 -2.22 1.25
CA ALA A 104 14.33 -2.46 0.98
C ALA A 104 14.92 -3.62 1.78
N LYS A 105 14.49 -3.82 3.02
CA LYS A 105 14.93 -4.97 3.84
C LYS A 105 14.34 -6.29 3.31
N ILE A 106 13.08 -6.30 2.91
CA ILE A 106 12.44 -7.48 2.29
C ILE A 106 13.15 -7.80 0.98
N GLU A 107 13.43 -6.80 0.15
CA GLU A 107 14.18 -6.95 -1.10
C GLU A 107 15.56 -7.58 -0.85
N HIS A 108 16.29 -7.06 0.13
CA HIS A 108 17.60 -7.59 0.51
C HIS A 108 17.52 -9.07 0.91
N ASP A 109 16.55 -9.44 1.75
CA ASP A 109 16.37 -10.83 2.20
C ASP A 109 16.04 -11.77 1.03
N MET A 110 15.11 -11.33 0.15
CA MET A 110 14.76 -12.09 -1.06
C MET A 110 15.93 -12.21 -2.03
N ARG A 111 16.69 -11.13 -2.24
CA ARG A 111 17.87 -11.12 -3.10
C ARG A 111 18.95 -12.09 -2.61
N ASN A 112 19.22 -12.08 -1.32
CA ASN A 112 20.19 -13.00 -0.71
C ASN A 112 19.75 -14.46 -0.84
N GLU A 113 18.46 -14.76 -0.68
CA GLU A 113 17.94 -16.11 -0.83
C GLU A 113 18.04 -16.60 -2.28
N ILE A 114 17.65 -15.76 -3.26
CA ILE A 114 17.75 -16.09 -4.69
C ILE A 114 19.20 -16.24 -5.12
N PHE A 115 20.07 -15.32 -4.72
CA PHE A 115 21.48 -15.36 -5.07
C PHE A 115 22.16 -16.59 -4.46
N GLY A 116 21.89 -16.89 -3.18
CA GLY A 116 22.39 -18.10 -2.53
C GLY A 116 21.88 -19.40 -3.16
N HIS A 117 20.68 -19.36 -3.81
CA HIS A 117 20.19 -20.47 -4.61
C HIS A 117 20.97 -20.59 -5.93
N TYR A 118 21.20 -19.48 -6.63
CA TYR A 118 22.00 -19.49 -7.87
C TYR A 118 23.40 -20.05 -7.68
N GLN A 119 24.07 -19.75 -6.57
CA GLN A 119 25.39 -20.29 -6.27
C GLN A 119 25.45 -21.82 -6.12
N LYS A 120 24.29 -22.48 -5.92
CA LYS A 120 24.17 -23.93 -5.79
C LYS A 120 23.85 -24.64 -7.10
N LEU A 121 23.56 -23.88 -8.16
CA LEU A 121 23.21 -24.44 -9.48
C LEU A 121 24.48 -24.89 -10.23
N SER A 122 24.33 -25.89 -11.08
CA SER A 122 25.42 -26.45 -11.86
C SER A 122 25.87 -25.51 -12.98
N PHE A 123 27.12 -25.63 -13.45
CA PHE A 123 27.62 -24.92 -14.62
C PHE A 123 26.75 -25.15 -15.86
N ALA A 124 26.26 -26.38 -16.07
CA ALA A 124 25.39 -26.72 -17.17
C ALA A 124 24.07 -25.92 -17.18
N PHE A 125 23.60 -25.48 -16.01
CA PHE A 125 22.46 -24.56 -15.94
C PHE A 125 22.82 -23.18 -16.52
N PHE A 126 23.98 -22.63 -16.15
CA PHE A 126 24.44 -21.33 -16.61
C PHE A 126 24.80 -21.31 -18.10
N ASP A 127 25.34 -22.41 -18.64
CA ASP A 127 25.67 -22.54 -20.06
C ASP A 127 24.42 -22.47 -20.96
N ASN A 128 23.27 -22.87 -20.43
CA ASN A 128 21.98 -22.82 -21.12
C ASN A 128 21.12 -21.61 -20.83
N GLN A 129 21.60 -20.68 -19.98
CA GLN A 129 20.88 -19.48 -19.60
C GLN A 129 21.61 -18.21 -19.99
N LYS A 130 20.87 -17.19 -20.37
CA LYS A 130 21.46 -15.85 -20.58
C LYS A 130 21.66 -15.21 -19.19
N VAL A 131 22.91 -15.04 -18.78
CA VAL A 131 23.27 -14.45 -17.48
C VAL A 131 22.60 -13.08 -17.27
N GLY A 132 22.45 -12.28 -18.31
CA GLY A 132 21.74 -11.01 -18.25
C GLY A 132 20.27 -11.14 -17.83
N HIS A 133 19.54 -12.20 -18.24
CA HIS A 133 18.18 -12.45 -17.78
C HIS A 133 18.13 -12.86 -16.31
N LEU A 134 19.09 -13.65 -15.84
CA LEU A 134 19.17 -14.03 -14.43
C LEU A 134 19.47 -12.79 -13.56
N LEU A 135 20.33 -11.91 -14.03
CA LEU A 135 20.66 -10.67 -13.34
C LEU A 135 19.45 -9.73 -13.29
N SER A 136 18.72 -9.56 -14.41
CA SER A 136 17.48 -8.76 -14.44
C SER A 136 16.45 -9.22 -13.42
N ARG A 137 16.30 -10.55 -13.24
CA ARG A 137 15.37 -11.11 -12.23
C ARG A 137 15.74 -10.76 -10.79
N ILE A 138 17.06 -10.73 -10.47
CA ILE A 138 17.54 -10.39 -9.13
C ILE A 138 17.51 -8.89 -8.87
N THR A 139 17.55 -8.08 -9.92
CA THR A 139 17.55 -6.62 -9.81
C THR A 139 16.16 -6.05 -10.07
N SER A 140 15.74 -5.95 -11.33
CA SER A 140 14.53 -5.24 -11.73
C SER A 140 13.24 -5.95 -11.32
N ASP A 141 13.10 -7.26 -11.67
CA ASP A 141 11.86 -7.98 -11.36
C ASP A 141 11.64 -8.11 -9.85
N LEU A 142 12.74 -8.27 -9.09
CA LEU A 142 12.66 -8.35 -7.63
C LEU A 142 12.28 -7.00 -7.01
N PHE A 143 12.81 -5.90 -7.53
CA PHE A 143 12.44 -4.56 -7.11
C PHE A 143 10.93 -4.33 -7.31
N ASP A 144 10.39 -4.65 -8.50
CA ASP A 144 8.95 -4.49 -8.80
C ASP A 144 8.07 -5.31 -7.86
N ILE A 145 8.50 -6.55 -7.51
CA ILE A 145 7.79 -7.40 -6.54
C ILE A 145 7.79 -6.75 -5.14
N THR A 146 8.91 -6.20 -4.71
CA THR A 146 9.03 -5.62 -3.37
C THR A 146 8.31 -4.28 -3.25
N GLU A 147 8.27 -3.49 -4.31
CA GLU A 147 7.44 -2.29 -4.41
C GLU A 147 5.95 -2.67 -4.26
N LEU A 148 5.49 -3.71 -4.97
CA LEU A 148 4.12 -4.21 -4.82
C LEU A 148 3.84 -4.72 -3.40
N LEU A 149 4.79 -5.42 -2.77
CA LEU A 149 4.64 -5.92 -1.41
C LEU A 149 4.54 -4.78 -0.38
N HIS A 150 5.23 -3.66 -0.61
CA HIS A 150 5.18 -2.49 0.27
C HIS A 150 3.93 -1.65 0.01
N HIS A 151 3.77 -1.12 -1.20
CA HIS A 151 2.67 -0.22 -1.56
C HIS A 151 1.32 -0.93 -1.67
N GLY A 152 1.27 -2.19 -2.10
CA GLY A 152 0.01 -2.88 -2.34
C GLY A 152 -0.94 -2.90 -1.14
N PRO A 153 -0.54 -3.43 0.03
CA PRO A 153 -1.39 -3.43 1.22
C PRO A 153 -1.73 -2.03 1.73
N GLU A 154 -0.78 -1.10 1.68
CA GLU A 154 -0.94 0.30 2.08
C GLU A 154 -1.99 1.01 1.23
N ASP A 155 -1.83 0.97 -0.09
CA ASP A 155 -2.74 1.61 -1.04
C ASP A 155 -4.16 1.04 -0.96
N VAL A 156 -4.29 -0.27 -0.78
CA VAL A 156 -5.60 -0.92 -0.58
C VAL A 156 -6.28 -0.40 0.67
N VAL A 157 -5.55 -0.29 1.79
CA VAL A 157 -6.11 0.22 3.06
C VAL A 157 -6.50 1.69 2.92
N ILE A 158 -5.60 2.55 2.46
CA ILE A 158 -5.84 3.98 2.31
C ILE A 158 -6.99 4.25 1.34
N SER A 159 -6.96 3.63 0.16
CA SER A 159 -7.99 3.83 -0.87
C SER A 159 -9.36 3.33 -0.41
N THR A 160 -9.41 2.19 0.28
CA THR A 160 -10.67 1.65 0.81
C THR A 160 -11.27 2.59 1.86
N ILE A 161 -10.47 3.06 2.82
CA ILE A 161 -10.94 3.99 3.86
C ILE A 161 -11.42 5.30 3.23
N LYS A 162 -10.63 5.88 2.33
CA LYS A 162 -10.98 7.14 1.65
C LYS A 162 -12.24 6.98 0.78
N LEU A 163 -12.34 5.92 -0.01
CA LEU A 163 -13.49 5.69 -0.89
C LEU A 163 -14.76 5.44 -0.09
N VAL A 164 -14.73 4.48 0.84
CA VAL A 164 -15.90 4.11 1.65
C VAL A 164 -16.29 5.27 2.57
N GLY A 165 -15.31 5.89 3.23
CA GLY A 165 -15.55 7.02 4.12
C GLY A 165 -16.12 8.24 3.40
N ALA A 166 -15.54 8.64 2.26
CA ALA A 166 -16.06 9.73 1.44
C ALA A 166 -17.48 9.42 0.96
N PHE A 167 -17.75 8.17 0.62
CA PHE A 167 -19.06 7.73 0.16
C PHE A 167 -20.12 7.82 1.26
N ILE A 168 -19.81 7.34 2.47
CA ILE A 168 -20.69 7.45 3.65
C ILE A 168 -20.97 8.93 3.95
N ILE A 169 -19.94 9.76 3.97
CA ILE A 169 -20.07 11.20 4.21
C ILE A 169 -20.97 11.84 3.16
N LEU A 170 -20.79 11.53 1.89
CA LEU A 170 -21.57 12.08 0.80
C LEU A 170 -23.05 11.66 0.88
N LEU A 171 -23.31 10.39 1.23
CA LEU A 171 -24.68 9.89 1.47
C LEU A 171 -25.36 10.64 2.62
N MET A 172 -24.65 10.91 3.71
CA MET A 172 -25.19 11.66 4.85
C MET A 172 -25.47 13.13 4.51
N ILE A 173 -24.74 13.71 3.56
CA ILE A 173 -24.91 15.10 3.15
C ILE A 173 -26.04 15.23 2.14
N ASN A 174 -26.01 14.42 1.09
CA ASN A 174 -27.02 14.43 0.02
C ASN A 174 -27.00 13.12 -0.77
N ALA A 175 -27.95 12.25 -0.49
CA ALA A 175 -28.04 10.94 -1.14
C ALA A 175 -28.19 11.02 -2.68
N LYS A 176 -28.85 12.06 -3.21
CA LYS A 176 -28.99 12.23 -4.67
C LYS A 176 -27.66 12.54 -5.34
N LEU A 177 -26.84 13.43 -4.74
CA LEU A 177 -25.50 13.72 -5.23
C LEU A 177 -24.57 12.52 -5.08
N ALA A 178 -24.72 11.74 -4.01
CA ALA A 178 -23.97 10.52 -3.82
C ALA A 178 -24.21 9.50 -4.95
N LEU A 179 -25.48 9.29 -5.33
CA LEU A 179 -25.82 8.40 -6.44
C LEU A 179 -25.27 8.86 -7.80
N VAL A 180 -25.29 10.17 -8.05
CA VAL A 180 -24.67 10.75 -9.25
C VAL A 180 -23.16 10.51 -9.25
N ALA A 181 -22.49 10.73 -8.13
CA ALA A 181 -21.04 10.49 -7.99
C ALA A 181 -20.67 9.03 -8.24
N ILE A 182 -21.47 8.06 -7.73
CA ILE A 182 -21.27 6.63 -8.05
C ILE A 182 -21.37 6.37 -9.55
N GLY A 183 -22.39 6.93 -10.19
CA GLY A 183 -22.57 6.78 -11.63
C GLY A 183 -21.33 7.25 -12.40
N PHE A 184 -20.76 8.40 -12.03
CA PHE A 184 -19.53 8.90 -12.63
C PHE A 184 -18.32 7.99 -12.39
N VAL A 185 -18.13 7.47 -11.16
CA VAL A 185 -17.04 6.55 -10.85
C VAL A 185 -17.18 5.26 -11.66
N ALA A 186 -18.38 4.69 -11.74
CA ALA A 186 -18.63 3.48 -12.52
C ALA A 186 -18.36 3.68 -14.02
N VAL A 187 -18.81 4.81 -14.59
CA VAL A 187 -18.57 5.17 -16.01
C VAL A 187 -17.08 5.40 -16.25
N SER A 188 -16.38 6.14 -15.38
CA SER A 188 -14.95 6.37 -15.52
C SER A 188 -14.15 5.06 -15.47
N TYR A 189 -14.53 4.13 -14.58
CA TYR A 189 -13.89 2.82 -14.50
C TYR A 189 -14.07 2.02 -15.79
N THR A 190 -15.30 1.99 -16.35
CA THR A 190 -15.57 1.28 -17.60
C THR A 190 -14.83 1.87 -18.80
N HIS A 191 -14.71 3.21 -18.87
CA HIS A 191 -13.97 3.87 -19.96
C HIS A 191 -12.46 3.71 -19.87
N LEU A 192 -11.89 3.55 -18.65
CA LEU A 192 -10.47 3.34 -18.46
C LEU A 192 -10.05 1.87 -18.65
N THR A 193 -10.97 0.92 -18.48
CA THR A 193 -10.69 -0.53 -18.54
C THR A 193 -11.07 -1.17 -19.88
N LEU A 194 -11.81 -0.47 -20.76
CA LEU A 194 -12.09 -0.95 -22.10
C LEU A 194 -10.98 -0.46 -23.06
N PRO A 195 -10.36 -1.37 -23.83
CA PRO A 195 -9.36 -1.05 -24.85
C PRO A 195 -9.94 -0.27 -26.00
#